data_a727e4cd85375e1b04ce248f54716778
#
_entry.id   a727e4cd85375e1b04ce248f54716778
#
_cell.length_a   1.000
_cell.length_b   1.000
_cell.length_c   1.000
_cell.angle_alpha   90.00
_cell.angle_beta   90.00
_cell.angle_gamma   90.00
#
_symmetry.space_group_name_H-M   'P 1'
#
loop_
_entity.id
_entity.type
_entity.pdbx_description
1 polymer ?
#
loop_
_entity_poly.entity_id
_entity_poly.type
_entity_poly.pdbx_seq_one_letter_code
_entity_poly.pdbx_strand_id
1 'polypeptide(L)'
;MLVSRYALALTLLAASIAVAQDKDLVLYFDYESIDGGTILNKAGTGLDGTVNGQIDIVDGGKLGKAERFAAGSYIDLDGANWPAGTTPRDGMSVLAWVNVDTLGNDHAIFNARASDSTWLIHPEVRSGGNFRWLLRTDGGTTIFDIRAGASVASEWLHFGGVYDSASGAALYINGEQVGDGPGGSPIAGDWGMGARVGFNIDNARPFTGMMDDLSIWKRGLTGAEVNTIMDAGAIPEGAAVDAGGKAATAWAALKR
;
A
#
# COMPACT_ATOMS: atom_id res chain seq x y z
N MET A 1 33.40 -17.28 58.21
CA MET A 1 32.10 -16.70 57.83
C MET A 1 32.12 -16.47 56.34
N LEU A 2 31.55 -17.39 55.55
CA LEU A 2 31.37 -17.26 54.10
C LEU A 2 29.97 -16.71 53.82
N VAL A 3 29.88 -15.53 53.26
CA VAL A 3 28.60 -14.96 52.81
C VAL A 3 28.40 -15.32 51.32
N SER A 4 27.54 -16.27 51.06
CA SER A 4 27.13 -16.67 49.70
C SER A 4 26.21 -15.60 49.11
N ARG A 5 26.61 -14.96 47.99
CA ARG A 5 25.80 -14.00 47.21
C ARG A 5 25.07 -14.79 46.12
N TYR A 6 23.80 -15.02 46.29
CA TYR A 6 22.93 -15.50 45.19
C TYR A 6 22.57 -14.32 44.29
N ALA A 7 23.05 -14.35 43.08
CA ALA A 7 22.63 -13.42 42.01
C ALA A 7 21.36 -14.03 41.37
N LEU A 8 20.22 -13.38 41.59
CA LEU A 8 18.95 -13.74 40.94
C LEU A 8 18.99 -13.17 39.50
N ALA A 9 19.17 -14.03 38.50
CA ALA A 9 19.05 -13.65 37.10
C ALA A 9 17.57 -13.58 36.75
N LEU A 10 17.05 -12.35 36.54
CA LEU A 10 15.68 -12.11 36.06
C LEU A 10 15.71 -12.26 34.53
N THR A 11 15.27 -13.41 34.04
CA THR A 11 15.05 -13.62 32.59
C THR A 11 13.75 -12.93 32.21
N LEU A 12 13.82 -11.78 31.54
CA LEU A 12 12.67 -11.19 30.85
C LEU A 12 12.29 -12.09 29.68
N LEU A 13 11.19 -12.79 29.81
CA LEU A 13 10.54 -13.47 28.69
C LEU A 13 9.82 -12.39 27.87
N ALA A 14 10.40 -11.94 26.77
CA ALA A 14 9.70 -11.13 25.79
C ALA A 14 8.66 -12.04 25.09
N ALA A 15 7.40 -11.93 25.50
CA ALA A 15 6.30 -12.53 24.78
C ALA A 15 6.13 -11.72 23.47
N SER A 16 6.53 -12.27 22.34
CA SER A 16 6.17 -11.75 21.03
C SER A 16 4.65 -11.89 20.87
N ILE A 17 3.93 -10.79 20.95
CA ILE A 17 2.52 -10.74 20.58
C ILE A 17 2.50 -10.84 19.04
N ALA A 18 2.10 -12.00 18.53
CA ALA A 18 1.79 -12.14 17.11
C ALA A 18 0.57 -11.25 16.82
N VAL A 19 0.79 -10.12 16.18
CA VAL A 19 -0.29 -9.30 15.64
C VAL A 19 -0.85 -10.06 14.45
N ALA A 20 -2.11 -10.49 14.54
CA ALA A 20 -2.79 -11.10 13.39
C ALA A 20 -2.82 -10.07 12.25
N GLN A 21 -2.40 -10.49 11.05
CA GLN A 21 -2.48 -9.66 9.86
C GLN A 21 -3.93 -9.21 9.63
N ASP A 22 -4.12 -7.94 9.32
CA ASP A 22 -5.46 -7.40 9.04
C ASP A 22 -6.02 -8.06 7.77
N LYS A 23 -7.15 -8.76 7.91
CA LYS A 23 -7.84 -9.47 6.82
C LYS A 23 -8.31 -8.56 5.67
N ASP A 24 -8.33 -7.26 5.90
CA ASP A 24 -8.74 -6.25 4.93
C ASP A 24 -7.54 -5.64 4.18
N LEU A 25 -6.30 -6.02 4.52
CA LEU A 25 -5.10 -5.73 3.73
C LEU A 25 -5.09 -6.63 2.49
N VAL A 26 -5.14 -6.01 1.30
CA VAL A 26 -5.21 -6.72 0.00
C VAL A 26 -3.85 -6.81 -0.65
N LEU A 27 -3.09 -5.73 -0.61
CA LEU A 27 -1.77 -5.61 -1.21
C LEU A 27 -0.82 -4.91 -0.24
N TYR A 28 0.39 -5.44 -0.12
CA TYR A 28 1.50 -4.75 0.52
C TYR A 28 2.80 -5.09 -0.18
N PHE A 29 3.39 -4.11 -0.83
CA PHE A 29 4.72 -4.15 -1.40
C PHE A 29 5.65 -3.33 -0.51
N ASP A 30 6.55 -4.03 0.20
CA ASP A 30 7.57 -3.42 1.06
C ASP A 30 8.81 -2.95 0.27
N TYR A 31 8.88 -3.31 -0.99
CA TYR A 31 9.93 -2.93 -1.93
C TYR A 31 11.37 -3.27 -1.50
N GLU A 32 11.53 -4.30 -0.69
CA GLU A 32 12.85 -4.75 -0.22
C GLU A 32 13.59 -5.62 -1.25
N SER A 33 12.85 -6.26 -2.18
CA SER A 33 13.42 -7.16 -3.18
C SER A 33 12.53 -7.39 -4.39
N ILE A 34 13.17 -7.66 -5.54
CA ILE A 34 12.54 -8.20 -6.76
C ILE A 34 13.12 -9.60 -6.98
N ASP A 35 12.28 -10.61 -7.11
CA ASP A 35 12.69 -11.98 -7.39
C ASP A 35 12.23 -12.41 -8.78
N GLY A 36 13.19 -12.58 -9.72
CA GLY A 36 12.89 -13.00 -11.09
C GLY A 36 11.90 -12.10 -11.84
N GLY A 37 11.85 -10.82 -11.52
CA GLY A 37 10.87 -9.87 -12.09
C GLY A 37 9.52 -9.86 -11.37
N THR A 38 9.42 -10.49 -10.22
CA THR A 38 8.22 -10.53 -9.38
C THR A 38 8.46 -9.78 -8.07
N ILE A 39 7.48 -9.01 -7.66
CA ILE A 39 7.40 -8.40 -6.33
C ILE A 39 6.37 -9.16 -5.53
N LEU A 40 6.80 -9.73 -4.41
CA LEU A 40 5.92 -10.52 -3.55
C LEU A 40 4.95 -9.62 -2.77
N ASN A 41 3.67 -9.96 -2.85
CA ASN A 41 2.66 -9.33 -2.02
C ASN A 41 2.70 -9.89 -0.59
N LYS A 42 3.21 -9.11 0.34
CA LYS A 42 3.32 -9.48 1.76
C LYS A 42 1.97 -9.60 2.46
N ALA A 43 0.88 -9.11 1.86
CA ALA A 43 -0.48 -9.32 2.38
C ALA A 43 -0.95 -10.79 2.28
N GLY A 44 -0.23 -11.63 1.52
CA GLY A 44 -0.52 -13.08 1.43
C GLY A 44 -1.81 -13.42 0.69
N THR A 45 -2.37 -12.49 -0.09
CA THR A 45 -3.58 -12.72 -0.90
C THR A 45 -3.30 -13.46 -2.20
N GLY A 46 -2.02 -13.64 -2.58
CA GLY A 46 -1.62 -14.27 -3.83
C GLY A 46 -1.63 -13.33 -5.04
N LEU A 47 -1.78 -12.03 -4.83
CA LEU A 47 -1.72 -11.01 -5.87
C LEU A 47 -0.31 -10.43 -5.95
N ASP A 48 0.64 -11.20 -6.45
CA ASP A 48 2.01 -10.72 -6.66
C ASP A 48 2.10 -9.80 -7.87
N GLY A 49 3.05 -8.87 -7.85
CA GLY A 49 3.27 -7.91 -8.92
C GLY A 49 4.29 -8.40 -9.95
N THR A 50 4.00 -8.24 -11.25
CA THR A 50 4.95 -8.52 -12.33
C THR A 50 5.60 -7.22 -12.81
N VAL A 51 6.91 -7.15 -12.72
CA VAL A 51 7.69 -5.98 -13.16
C VAL A 51 7.73 -5.90 -14.69
N ASN A 52 7.39 -4.74 -15.22
CA ASN A 52 7.48 -4.41 -16.64
C ASN A 52 8.34 -3.15 -16.84
N GLY A 53 9.34 -3.24 -17.70
CA GLY A 53 10.30 -2.17 -17.93
C GLY A 53 11.45 -2.19 -16.91
N GLN A 54 12.03 -1.03 -16.64
CA GLN A 54 13.15 -0.88 -15.73
C GLN A 54 12.67 -0.38 -14.37
N ILE A 55 12.70 -1.26 -13.38
CA ILE A 55 12.44 -0.99 -11.98
C ILE A 55 13.59 -1.60 -11.19
N ASP A 56 14.26 -0.81 -10.39
CA ASP A 56 15.43 -1.20 -9.62
C ASP A 56 15.16 -1.02 -8.11
N ILE A 57 15.60 -1.96 -7.30
CA ILE A 57 15.64 -1.78 -5.85
C ILE A 57 16.84 -0.91 -5.50
N VAL A 58 16.60 0.16 -4.77
CA VAL A 58 17.62 1.15 -4.37
C VAL A 58 17.63 1.35 -2.87
N ASP A 59 18.79 1.72 -2.34
CA ASP A 59 18.91 2.15 -0.94
C ASP A 59 18.31 3.56 -0.75
N GLY A 60 17.91 3.87 0.47
CA GLY A 60 17.37 5.20 0.82
C GLY A 60 15.86 5.32 0.68
N GLY A 61 15.13 4.22 0.82
CA GLY A 61 13.69 4.22 1.08
C GLY A 61 13.35 4.91 2.40
N LYS A 62 12.09 4.99 2.70
CA LYS A 62 11.58 5.54 3.97
C LYS A 62 11.61 4.49 5.08
N LEU A 63 11.31 3.25 4.74
CA LEU A 63 11.29 2.11 5.66
C LEU A 63 12.18 0.98 5.09
N GLY A 64 13.46 1.25 4.86
CA GLY A 64 14.40 0.31 4.29
C GLY A 64 14.86 0.70 2.90
N LYS A 65 14.58 -0.13 1.89
CA LYS A 65 14.84 0.14 0.48
C LYS A 65 13.60 0.74 -0.19
N ALA A 66 13.74 1.07 -1.46
CA ALA A 66 12.65 1.57 -2.29
C ALA A 66 12.77 1.02 -3.71
N GLU A 67 11.69 1.08 -4.46
CA GLU A 67 11.71 0.87 -5.90
C GLU A 67 11.85 2.18 -6.66
N ARG A 68 12.80 2.18 -7.60
CA ARG A 68 13.00 3.26 -8.54
C ARG A 68 12.43 2.91 -9.91
N PHE A 69 11.44 3.69 -10.32
CA PHE A 69 10.75 3.55 -11.59
C PHE A 69 11.40 4.44 -12.66
N ALA A 70 11.80 3.84 -13.79
CA ALA A 70 12.05 4.58 -15.01
C ALA A 70 10.73 4.92 -15.72
N ALA A 71 10.74 5.94 -16.58
CA ALA A 71 9.55 6.37 -17.29
C ALA A 71 8.94 5.24 -18.14
N GLY A 72 7.65 4.97 -17.95
CA GLY A 72 6.91 3.92 -18.66
C GLY A 72 7.08 2.51 -18.08
N SER A 73 7.82 2.37 -16.97
CA SER A 73 7.88 1.12 -16.20
C SER A 73 6.69 1.03 -15.24
N TYR A 74 6.26 -0.20 -14.95
CA TYR A 74 5.13 -0.44 -14.06
C TYR A 74 5.18 -1.85 -13.46
N ILE A 75 4.47 -2.02 -12.38
CA ILE A 75 4.15 -3.32 -11.80
C ILE A 75 2.74 -3.67 -12.26
N ASP A 76 2.60 -4.79 -12.95
CA ASP A 76 1.30 -5.30 -13.42
C ASP A 76 0.67 -6.20 -12.37
N LEU A 77 -0.62 -5.97 -12.11
CA LEU A 77 -1.46 -6.75 -11.22
C LEU A 77 -2.60 -7.34 -12.07
N ASP A 78 -2.42 -8.60 -12.45
CA ASP A 78 -3.30 -9.30 -13.40
C ASP A 78 -4.77 -9.32 -12.95
N GLY A 79 -5.62 -8.62 -13.67
CA GLY A 79 -7.05 -8.55 -13.39
C GLY A 79 -7.78 -9.88 -13.53
N ALA A 80 -7.32 -10.76 -14.43
CA ALA A 80 -7.92 -12.08 -14.61
C ALA A 80 -7.69 -12.99 -13.40
N ASN A 81 -6.64 -12.73 -12.63
CA ASN A 81 -6.27 -13.46 -11.42
C ASN A 81 -6.50 -12.67 -10.14
N TRP A 82 -7.26 -11.58 -10.19
CA TRP A 82 -7.59 -10.80 -8.99
C TRP A 82 -8.34 -11.69 -7.99
N PRO A 83 -7.83 -11.88 -6.76
CA PRO A 83 -8.38 -12.86 -5.84
C PRO A 83 -9.81 -12.53 -5.44
N ALA A 84 -10.70 -13.53 -5.48
CA ALA A 84 -12.09 -13.34 -5.13
C ALA A 84 -12.26 -12.78 -3.72
N GLY A 85 -13.11 -11.75 -3.57
CA GLY A 85 -13.41 -11.12 -2.29
C GLY A 85 -12.36 -10.13 -1.80
N THR A 86 -11.32 -9.82 -2.60
CA THR A 86 -10.30 -8.83 -2.27
C THR A 86 -10.53 -7.48 -2.96
N THR A 87 -11.38 -7.40 -3.98
CA THR A 87 -11.73 -6.13 -4.62
C THR A 87 -12.45 -5.22 -3.63
N PRO A 88 -11.93 -4.00 -3.38
CA PRO A 88 -12.59 -3.02 -2.52
C PRO A 88 -13.95 -2.61 -3.08
N ARG A 89 -14.99 -2.56 -2.21
CA ARG A 89 -16.36 -2.16 -2.59
C ARG A 89 -16.90 -1.05 -1.70
N ASP A 90 -17.02 -1.32 -0.41
CA ASP A 90 -17.62 -0.39 0.56
C ASP A 90 -16.59 0.54 1.19
N GLY A 91 -15.32 0.22 1.06
CA GLY A 91 -14.20 1.04 1.50
C GLY A 91 -12.91 0.68 0.78
N MET A 92 -12.02 1.64 0.70
CA MET A 92 -10.68 1.47 0.14
C MET A 92 -9.71 2.44 0.78
N SER A 93 -8.51 1.97 1.04
CA SER A 93 -7.38 2.85 1.35
C SER A 93 -6.18 2.48 0.49
N VAL A 94 -5.48 3.49 0.01
CA VAL A 94 -4.20 3.37 -0.71
C VAL A 94 -3.19 4.25 0.00
N LEU A 95 -2.13 3.65 0.50
CA LEU A 95 -1.04 4.35 1.16
C LEU A 95 0.27 4.04 0.44
N ALA A 96 1.13 5.03 0.29
CA ALA A 96 2.47 4.85 -0.26
C ALA A 96 3.38 6.03 0.10
N TRP A 97 4.65 5.77 0.32
CA TRP A 97 5.68 6.78 0.23
C TRP A 97 6.03 7.00 -1.24
N VAL A 98 6.09 8.26 -1.67
CA VAL A 98 6.42 8.64 -3.05
C VAL A 98 7.45 9.75 -3.07
N ASN A 99 8.40 9.66 -4.00
CA ASN A 99 9.43 10.65 -4.26
C ASN A 99 9.53 10.82 -5.77
N VAL A 100 8.85 11.82 -6.35
CA VAL A 100 8.86 12.07 -7.80
C VAL A 100 10.11 12.85 -8.21
N ASP A 101 10.74 12.46 -9.30
CA ASP A 101 11.95 13.13 -9.81
C ASP A 101 11.68 14.57 -10.23
N THR A 102 10.53 14.82 -10.86
CA THR A 102 10.16 16.13 -11.41
C THR A 102 8.66 16.36 -11.30
N LEU A 103 8.28 17.63 -11.23
CA LEU A 103 6.91 18.08 -11.42
C LEU A 103 6.70 18.50 -12.90
N GLY A 104 5.44 18.81 -13.25
CA GLY A 104 5.09 19.21 -14.62
C GLY A 104 4.46 18.09 -15.44
N ASN A 105 4.54 16.84 -14.98
CA ASN A 105 3.81 15.69 -15.51
C ASN A 105 2.92 15.09 -14.41
N ASP A 106 1.90 14.35 -14.82
CA ASP A 106 1.10 13.53 -13.92
C ASP A 106 1.81 12.21 -13.67
N HIS A 107 1.83 11.74 -12.42
CA HIS A 107 2.46 10.49 -11.99
C HIS A 107 1.40 9.61 -11.32
N ALA A 108 1.09 8.47 -11.93
CA ALA A 108 0.18 7.50 -11.33
C ALA A 108 0.88 6.73 -10.21
N ILE A 109 0.28 6.69 -9.02
CA ILE A 109 0.71 5.80 -7.94
C ILE A 109 0.12 4.41 -8.19
N PHE A 110 -1.19 4.35 -8.42
CA PHE A 110 -1.93 3.13 -8.70
C PHE A 110 -3.08 3.43 -9.68
N ASN A 111 -3.43 2.46 -10.51
CA ASN A 111 -4.56 2.58 -11.44
C ASN A 111 -5.24 1.23 -11.63
N ALA A 112 -6.57 1.22 -11.68
CA ALA A 112 -7.36 0.05 -12.08
C ALA A 112 -8.40 0.44 -13.12
N ARG A 113 -8.76 -0.52 -14.00
CA ARG A 113 -9.76 -0.35 -15.05
C ARG A 113 -10.75 -1.49 -15.10
N ALA A 114 -11.98 -1.14 -15.45
CA ALA A 114 -13.04 -2.09 -15.76
C ALA A 114 -12.78 -2.81 -17.10
N SER A 115 -13.47 -3.94 -17.30
CA SER A 115 -13.43 -4.74 -18.53
C SER A 115 -13.80 -3.92 -19.78
N ASP A 116 -14.65 -2.90 -19.64
CA ASP A 116 -15.06 -1.98 -20.71
C ASP A 116 -14.11 -0.81 -20.92
N SER A 117 -12.92 -0.85 -20.30
CA SER A 117 -11.91 0.20 -20.31
C SER A 117 -12.24 1.45 -19.47
N THR A 118 -13.33 1.46 -18.72
CA THR A 118 -13.62 2.56 -17.79
C THR A 118 -12.51 2.65 -16.72
N TRP A 119 -11.93 3.81 -16.55
CA TRP A 119 -10.93 4.03 -15.50
C TRP A 119 -11.62 4.35 -14.17
N LEU A 120 -11.11 3.73 -13.10
CA LEU A 120 -11.85 3.61 -11.84
C LEU A 120 -11.16 4.31 -10.67
N ILE A 121 -9.85 4.19 -10.57
CA ILE A 121 -9.08 4.53 -9.36
C ILE A 121 -7.86 5.33 -9.78
N HIS A 122 -7.68 6.50 -9.15
CA HIS A 122 -6.58 7.42 -9.47
C HIS A 122 -5.99 8.10 -8.22
N PRO A 123 -5.15 7.44 -7.43
CA PRO A 123 -4.17 8.09 -6.58
C PRO A 123 -3.01 8.55 -7.47
N GLU A 124 -2.75 9.86 -7.50
CA GLU A 124 -1.79 10.48 -8.43
C GLU A 124 -1.07 11.66 -7.79
N VAL A 125 0.17 11.92 -8.23
CA VAL A 125 0.79 13.24 -8.17
C VAL A 125 0.48 13.95 -9.49
N ARG A 126 -0.10 15.14 -9.43
CA ARG A 126 -0.52 15.89 -10.61
C ARG A 126 0.57 16.85 -11.09
N SER A 127 0.55 17.17 -12.38
CA SER A 127 1.49 18.09 -13.03
C SER A 127 1.57 19.47 -12.37
N GLY A 128 0.51 19.91 -11.71
CA GLY A 128 0.47 21.15 -10.92
C GLY A 128 1.09 21.05 -9.54
N GLY A 129 1.66 19.90 -9.17
CA GLY A 129 2.30 19.68 -7.86
C GLY A 129 1.32 19.44 -6.71
N ASN A 130 0.08 19.07 -6.98
CA ASN A 130 -0.85 18.60 -5.96
C ASN A 130 -1.08 17.10 -6.08
N PHE A 131 -1.62 16.49 -5.03
CA PHE A 131 -2.06 15.10 -5.06
C PHE A 131 -3.50 15.01 -5.52
N ARG A 132 -3.88 13.86 -6.06
CA ARG A 132 -5.24 13.50 -6.42
C ARG A 132 -5.63 12.19 -5.80
N TRP A 133 -6.82 12.14 -5.22
CA TRP A 133 -7.50 10.93 -4.83
C TRP A 133 -8.88 10.89 -5.48
N LEU A 134 -9.13 9.90 -6.35
CA LEU A 134 -10.40 9.78 -7.09
C LEU A 134 -10.82 8.33 -7.13
N LEU A 135 -12.12 8.09 -6.86
CA LEU A 135 -12.80 6.80 -7.07
C LEU A 135 -14.06 6.97 -7.92
N ARG A 136 -14.45 5.86 -8.58
CA ARG A 136 -15.66 5.77 -9.39
C ARG A 136 -16.49 4.55 -9.02
N THR A 137 -17.79 4.64 -9.31
CA THR A 137 -18.75 3.52 -9.25
C THR A 137 -18.62 2.64 -10.47
N ASP A 138 -19.31 1.50 -10.48
CA ASP A 138 -19.60 0.74 -11.70
C ASP A 138 -20.28 1.68 -12.73
N GLY A 139 -19.87 1.60 -14.00
CA GLY A 139 -20.31 2.52 -15.05
C GLY A 139 -19.61 3.89 -15.06
N GLY A 140 -18.60 4.11 -14.20
CA GLY A 140 -17.68 5.23 -14.30
C GLY A 140 -18.15 6.56 -13.71
N THR A 141 -19.25 6.58 -12.96
CA THR A 141 -19.65 7.81 -12.24
C THR A 141 -18.65 8.13 -11.14
N THR A 142 -18.15 9.36 -11.11
CA THR A 142 -17.21 9.82 -10.10
C THR A 142 -17.92 9.91 -8.74
N ILE A 143 -17.36 9.21 -7.73
CA ILE A 143 -17.82 9.32 -6.35
C ILE A 143 -17.27 10.62 -5.76
N PHE A 144 -15.97 10.84 -5.92
CA PHE A 144 -15.27 12.09 -5.54
C PHE A 144 -14.01 12.26 -6.38
N ASP A 145 -13.49 13.49 -6.43
CA ASP A 145 -12.21 13.87 -7.05
C ASP A 145 -11.53 14.92 -6.17
N ILE A 146 -10.81 14.47 -5.14
CA ILE A 146 -10.08 15.34 -4.22
C ILE A 146 -8.75 15.71 -4.87
N ARG A 147 -8.43 17.01 -4.88
CA ARG A 147 -7.14 17.54 -5.36
C ARG A 147 -6.62 18.52 -4.32
N ALA A 148 -5.65 18.08 -3.54
CA ALA A 148 -5.14 18.86 -2.42
C ALA A 148 -3.72 18.47 -2.07
N GLY A 149 -3.14 19.15 -1.07
CA GLY A 149 -1.76 18.97 -0.67
C GLY A 149 -0.78 19.52 -1.71
N ALA A 150 0.50 19.47 -1.38
CA ALA A 150 1.57 19.88 -2.27
C ALA A 150 2.63 18.78 -2.37
N SER A 151 3.07 18.49 -3.59
CA SER A 151 4.22 17.64 -3.86
C SER A 151 5.43 18.49 -4.15
N VAL A 152 6.60 18.03 -3.73
CA VAL A 152 7.90 18.63 -3.99
C VAL A 152 8.76 17.61 -4.70
N ALA A 153 9.39 18.01 -5.80
CA ALA A 153 10.27 17.13 -6.56
C ALA A 153 11.48 16.71 -5.72
N SER A 154 11.85 15.45 -5.82
CA SER A 154 12.97 14.83 -5.10
C SER A 154 12.83 14.83 -3.57
N GLU A 155 11.63 14.97 -3.05
CA GLU A 155 11.31 14.82 -1.63
C GLU A 155 10.38 13.64 -1.40
N TRP A 156 10.58 12.92 -0.30
CA TRP A 156 9.68 11.87 0.13
C TRP A 156 8.43 12.46 0.79
N LEU A 157 7.27 12.10 0.27
CA LEU A 157 5.97 12.45 0.83
C LEU A 157 5.13 11.19 0.96
N HIS A 158 4.41 11.06 2.07
CA HIS A 158 3.47 9.96 2.26
C HIS A 158 2.10 10.35 1.73
N PHE A 159 1.60 9.58 0.78
CA PHE A 159 0.24 9.64 0.27
C PHE A 159 -0.65 8.69 1.07
N GLY A 160 -1.81 9.16 1.52
CA GLY A 160 -2.85 8.34 2.13
C GLY A 160 -4.23 8.70 1.58
N GLY A 161 -4.70 7.96 0.60
CA GLY A 161 -6.09 8.08 0.08
C GLY A 161 -7.00 7.11 0.80
N VAL A 162 -8.00 7.59 1.51
CA VAL A 162 -8.96 6.80 2.28
C VAL A 162 -10.36 7.02 1.77
N TYR A 163 -11.17 5.98 1.71
CA TYR A 163 -12.58 6.02 1.40
C TYR A 163 -13.35 4.98 2.21
N ASP A 164 -14.51 5.38 2.71
CA ASP A 164 -15.51 4.51 3.28
C ASP A 164 -16.88 5.01 2.84
N SER A 165 -17.73 4.11 2.31
CA SER A 165 -19.02 4.51 1.73
C SER A 165 -19.98 5.14 2.74
N ALA A 166 -19.86 4.84 4.02
CA ALA A 166 -20.68 5.40 5.08
C ALA A 166 -20.16 6.75 5.59
N SER A 167 -18.84 6.97 5.61
CA SER A 167 -18.21 8.15 6.22
C SER A 167 -17.58 9.14 5.23
N GLY A 168 -17.34 8.72 3.98
CA GLY A 168 -16.78 9.56 2.94
C GLY A 168 -15.31 9.30 2.65
N ALA A 169 -14.70 10.25 1.92
CA ALA A 169 -13.30 10.18 1.51
C ALA A 169 -12.43 11.17 2.28
N ALA A 170 -11.16 10.83 2.47
CA ALA A 170 -10.13 11.71 2.99
C ALA A 170 -8.82 11.52 2.22
N LEU A 171 -8.09 12.62 2.03
CA LEU A 171 -6.74 12.61 1.50
C LEU A 171 -5.78 13.11 2.59
N TYR A 172 -4.79 12.29 2.89
CA TYR A 172 -3.72 12.59 3.85
C TYR A 172 -2.40 12.75 3.11
N ILE A 173 -1.61 13.75 3.50
CA ILE A 173 -0.23 13.94 3.07
C ILE A 173 0.63 14.06 4.33
N ASN A 174 1.64 13.20 4.45
CA ASN A 174 2.49 13.09 5.65
C ASN A 174 1.67 12.95 6.95
N GLY A 175 0.58 12.17 6.88
CA GLY A 175 -0.31 11.93 8.03
C GLY A 175 -1.31 13.05 8.36
N GLU A 176 -1.21 14.21 7.72
CA GLU A 176 -2.17 15.31 7.89
C GLU A 176 -3.29 15.22 6.84
N GLN A 177 -4.55 15.34 7.27
CA GLN A 177 -5.69 15.41 6.34
C GLN A 177 -5.71 16.75 5.62
N VAL A 178 -5.55 16.72 4.29
CA VAL A 178 -5.49 17.90 3.43
C VAL A 178 -6.74 18.09 2.55
N GLY A 179 -7.63 17.09 2.52
CA GLY A 179 -8.88 17.16 1.76
C GLY A 179 -9.87 16.09 2.17
N ASP A 180 -11.14 16.31 1.81
CA ASP A 180 -12.24 15.40 2.07
C ASP A 180 -13.21 15.34 0.88
N GLY A 181 -14.06 14.32 0.87
CA GLY A 181 -15.06 14.10 -0.18
C GLY A 181 -16.24 13.28 0.32
N PRO A 182 -17.34 13.23 -0.46
CA PRO A 182 -18.54 12.51 -0.09
C PRO A 182 -18.34 10.99 -0.06
N GLY A 183 -19.21 10.31 0.70
CA GLY A 183 -19.47 8.88 0.65
C GLY A 183 -20.74 8.55 -0.15
N GLY A 184 -21.39 7.46 0.22
CA GLY A 184 -22.75 7.11 -0.25
C GLY A 184 -22.81 6.17 -1.44
N SER A 185 -21.67 5.76 -2.03
CA SER A 185 -21.66 4.86 -3.19
C SER A 185 -20.62 3.77 -3.06
N PRO A 186 -20.91 2.53 -3.52
CA PRO A 186 -19.89 1.50 -3.62
C PRO A 186 -18.87 1.85 -4.72
N ILE A 187 -17.64 1.42 -4.51
CA ILE A 187 -16.58 1.50 -5.51
C ILE A 187 -16.87 0.47 -6.62
N ALA A 188 -16.45 0.76 -7.86
CA ALA A 188 -16.54 -0.20 -8.95
C ALA A 188 -15.87 -1.53 -8.61
N GLY A 189 -16.56 -2.62 -8.85
CA GLY A 189 -16.11 -3.98 -8.56
C GLY A 189 -15.54 -4.73 -9.75
N ASP A 190 -15.76 -4.22 -10.96
CA ASP A 190 -15.15 -4.78 -12.17
C ASP A 190 -13.75 -4.20 -12.37
N TRP A 191 -12.73 -5.00 -12.11
CA TRP A 191 -11.34 -4.68 -12.39
C TRP A 191 -10.76 -5.61 -13.48
N GLY A 192 -11.60 -5.99 -14.44
CA GLY A 192 -11.29 -7.02 -15.42
C GLY A 192 -10.15 -6.70 -16.38
N MET A 193 -9.75 -5.42 -16.55
CA MET A 193 -8.50 -5.06 -17.23
C MET A 193 -7.28 -5.09 -16.30
N GLY A 194 -7.46 -5.41 -15.03
CA GLY A 194 -6.37 -5.42 -14.04
C GLY A 194 -6.09 -4.07 -13.41
N ALA A 195 -4.95 -4.02 -12.75
CA ALA A 195 -4.42 -2.84 -12.13
C ALA A 195 -2.91 -2.71 -12.36
N ARG A 196 -2.38 -1.50 -12.20
CA ARG A 196 -0.94 -1.21 -12.30
C ARG A 196 -0.50 -0.25 -11.22
N VAL A 197 0.74 -0.41 -10.80
CA VAL A 197 1.49 0.54 -9.98
C VAL A 197 2.47 1.28 -10.87
N GLY A 198 2.57 2.60 -10.74
CA GLY A 198 3.55 3.42 -11.45
C GLY A 198 3.19 3.82 -12.88
N PHE A 199 2.09 3.29 -13.46
CA PHE A 199 1.65 3.67 -14.80
C PHE A 199 0.17 3.32 -15.02
N ASN A 200 -0.57 4.18 -15.70
CA ASN A 200 -1.94 3.85 -16.03
C ASN A 200 -2.01 2.76 -17.12
N ILE A 201 -3.08 1.97 -17.10
CA ILE A 201 -3.32 0.90 -18.08
C ILE A 201 -3.42 1.44 -19.52
N ASP A 202 -3.85 2.70 -19.70
CA ASP A 202 -3.86 3.38 -21.01
C ASP A 202 -2.50 3.93 -21.45
N ASN A 203 -1.44 3.57 -20.77
CA ASN A 203 -0.09 4.06 -21.00
C ASN A 203 0.03 5.59 -20.90
N ALA A 204 -0.69 6.17 -19.94
CA ALA A 204 -0.58 7.58 -19.56
C ALA A 204 -0.05 7.70 -18.13
N ARG A 205 0.44 8.87 -17.77
CA ARG A 205 0.91 9.23 -16.42
C ARG A 205 2.00 8.34 -15.88
N PRO A 206 3.14 8.18 -16.60
CA PRO A 206 4.26 7.39 -16.10
C PRO A 206 4.79 7.98 -14.79
N PHE A 207 4.92 7.14 -13.78
CA PHE A 207 5.63 7.50 -12.57
C PHE A 207 7.15 7.50 -12.87
N THR A 208 7.83 8.55 -12.47
CA THR A 208 9.30 8.61 -12.49
C THR A 208 9.78 9.06 -11.12
N GLY A 209 10.61 8.25 -10.51
CA GLY A 209 11.04 8.50 -9.15
C GLY A 209 11.10 7.23 -8.30
N MET A 210 10.94 7.37 -7.01
CA MET A 210 10.98 6.27 -6.07
C MET A 210 9.63 6.11 -5.37
N MET A 211 9.27 4.86 -5.10
CA MET A 211 8.09 4.50 -4.30
C MET A 211 8.50 3.49 -3.23
N ASP A 212 7.84 3.59 -2.06
CA ASP A 212 8.11 2.72 -0.93
C ASP A 212 6.83 2.44 -0.15
N ASP A 213 6.73 1.24 0.44
CA ASP A 213 5.63 0.82 1.32
C ASP A 213 4.22 1.03 0.75
N LEU A 214 3.98 0.59 -0.50
CA LEU A 214 2.65 0.65 -1.07
C LEU A 214 1.73 -0.38 -0.43
N SER A 215 0.63 0.09 0.14
CA SER A 215 -0.42 -0.78 0.68
C SER A 215 -1.82 -0.43 0.17
N ILE A 216 -2.65 -1.47 -0.06
CA ILE A 216 -4.04 -1.34 -0.47
C ILE A 216 -4.92 -2.14 0.49
N TRP A 217 -5.96 -1.50 0.98
CA TRP A 217 -6.91 -2.04 1.93
C TRP A 217 -8.31 -2.01 1.34
N LYS A 218 -9.14 -3.01 1.62
CA LYS A 218 -10.57 -3.03 1.20
C LYS A 218 -11.51 -2.42 2.25
N ARG A 219 -10.99 -1.51 3.06
CA ARG A 219 -11.72 -0.69 4.03
C ARG A 219 -11.17 0.73 4.10
N GLY A 220 -11.95 1.65 4.63
CA GLY A 220 -11.46 2.95 5.07
C GLY A 220 -10.61 2.80 6.33
N LEU A 221 -9.40 3.34 6.30
CA LEU A 221 -8.54 3.47 7.47
C LEU A 221 -8.87 4.75 8.22
N THR A 222 -8.67 4.73 9.53
CA THR A 222 -8.72 5.95 10.35
C THR A 222 -7.43 6.75 10.18
N GLY A 223 -7.46 8.06 10.48
CA GLY A 223 -6.24 8.88 10.46
C GLY A 223 -5.14 8.38 11.41
N ALA A 224 -5.50 7.76 12.53
CA ALA A 224 -4.53 7.14 13.43
C ALA A 224 -3.85 5.91 12.81
N GLU A 225 -4.60 5.08 12.06
CA GLU A 225 -4.05 3.95 11.32
C GLU A 225 -3.15 4.42 10.17
N VAL A 226 -3.55 5.48 9.43
CA VAL A 226 -2.72 6.09 8.39
C VAL A 226 -1.37 6.52 8.96
N ASN A 227 -1.35 7.20 10.11
CA ASN A 227 -0.10 7.60 10.77
C ASN A 227 0.74 6.40 11.24
N THR A 228 0.10 5.38 11.82
CA THR A 228 0.81 4.18 12.26
C THR A 228 1.48 3.45 11.09
N ILE A 229 0.76 3.31 9.96
CA ILE A 229 1.27 2.64 8.76
C ILE A 229 2.37 3.49 8.10
N MET A 230 2.22 4.80 8.06
CA MET A 230 3.25 5.72 7.58
C MET A 230 4.59 5.54 8.32
N ASP A 231 4.54 5.31 9.63
CA ASP A 231 5.73 5.24 10.47
C ASP A 231 6.38 3.84 10.51
N ALA A 232 5.59 2.77 10.29
CA ALA A 232 6.03 1.40 10.57
C ALA A 232 5.74 0.39 9.43
N GLY A 233 5.16 0.84 8.31
CA GLY A 233 4.67 -0.05 7.24
C GLY A 233 3.34 -0.74 7.58
N ALA A 234 2.73 -1.37 6.57
CA ALA A 234 1.46 -2.07 6.73
C ALA A 234 1.58 -3.37 7.55
N ILE A 235 2.76 -3.97 7.55
CA ILE A 235 3.14 -5.12 8.39
C ILE A 235 4.45 -4.75 9.08
N PRO A 236 4.40 -4.30 10.35
CA PRO A 236 5.60 -3.90 11.09
C PRO A 236 6.66 -5.01 11.15
N GLU A 237 7.94 -4.64 11.07
CA GLU A 237 9.04 -5.58 11.23
C GLU A 237 8.92 -6.35 12.55
N GLY A 238 9.11 -7.68 12.49
CA GLY A 238 8.96 -8.56 13.64
C GLY A 238 7.53 -9.05 13.91
N ALA A 239 6.52 -8.61 13.14
CA ALA A 239 5.22 -9.24 13.12
C ALA A 239 5.39 -10.64 12.49
N ALA A 240 5.15 -11.70 13.26
CA ALA A 240 5.18 -13.05 12.72
C ALA A 240 4.03 -13.21 11.71
N VAL A 241 4.36 -13.33 10.44
CA VAL A 241 3.39 -13.69 9.39
C VAL A 241 2.99 -15.14 9.64
N ASP A 242 1.76 -15.37 10.10
CA ASP A 242 1.21 -16.72 10.19
C ASP A 242 0.87 -17.21 8.77
N ALA A 243 1.83 -17.92 8.17
CA ALA A 243 1.66 -18.55 6.88
C ALA A 243 0.62 -19.67 7.00
N GLY A 244 -0.66 -19.31 6.90
CA GLY A 244 -1.76 -20.25 6.74
C GLY A 244 -2.66 -20.49 7.93
N GLY A 245 -2.84 -19.54 8.86
CA GLY A 245 -3.85 -19.64 9.93
C GLY A 245 -3.67 -20.83 10.86
N LYS A 246 -2.46 -21.39 10.93
CA LYS A 246 -2.09 -22.45 11.86
C LYS A 246 -1.23 -21.86 12.95
N ALA A 247 -1.77 -21.83 14.18
CA ALA A 247 -1.00 -21.49 15.36
C ALA A 247 0.34 -22.24 15.32
N ALA A 248 1.45 -21.50 15.31
CA ALA A 248 2.77 -22.08 15.52
C ALA A 248 2.79 -22.65 16.94
N THR A 249 2.36 -23.88 17.08
CA THR A 249 2.54 -24.64 18.32
C THR A 249 4.03 -24.76 18.55
N ALA A 250 4.50 -24.12 19.61
CA ALA A 250 5.86 -24.21 20.11
C ALA A 250 6.21 -25.67 20.48
N TRP A 251 6.55 -26.48 19.51
CA TRP A 251 7.02 -27.89 19.71
C TRP A 251 8.46 -27.99 20.22
N ALA A 252 9.14 -26.86 20.40
CA ALA A 252 10.53 -26.83 20.85
C ALA A 252 10.72 -26.89 22.38
N ALA A 253 9.69 -26.81 23.18
CA ALA A 253 9.79 -26.74 24.65
C ALA A 253 9.52 -28.08 25.41
N LEU A 254 9.26 -29.18 24.71
CA LEU A 254 8.87 -30.47 25.34
C LEU A 254 9.83 -31.62 25.04
N LYS A 255 11.13 -31.36 24.83
CA LYS A 255 12.19 -32.40 24.84
C LYS A 255 13.31 -31.95 25.77
N ARG A 256 13.10 -32.06 27.06
CA ARG A 256 14.11 -32.31 28.10
C ARG A 256 13.49 -33.16 29.19
#